data_fdd870c76f130d5c5ab9d836754643f7
#
_entry.id   fdd870c76f130d5c5ab9d836754643f7
#
_cell.length_a   1.000
_cell.length_b   1.000
_cell.length_c   1.000
_cell.angle_alpha   90.00
_cell.angle_beta   90.00
_cell.angle_gamma   90.00
#
_symmetry.space_group_name_H-M   'P 1'
#
loop_
_entity.id
_entity.type
_entity.pdbx_description
1 polymer ?
#
loop_
_entity_poly.entity_id
_entity_poly.type
_entity_poly.pdbx_seq_one_letter_code
_entity_poly.pdbx_strand_id
1 'polypeptide(L)'
;MSARQWRARGISPPLLRSLVRSGELIRMRQGVYATKRAADWAGADPVRAHALKVLAAMATAGGVGGAGGAGGTGATGAARAAGATRATRATRATGATGATGGNAVASYHSAALLHRLSLLTSPSPDTVTLTLPPAKKWNRARPADVVFHASELPKEHVTRLYSLPVTTVARTVADLARTLPFMDAVVVADSALNQEKTSKPEILHVLEKCNRWPGVRQARRALEFADDRAESPLESAARVIFAEAGLDPPELQVTIHGERAQFAARVDFLWRAQKVIAEADGLVKYNDRKDLLDERERDHQLREAGYIAVHFTWRELFAAPDEVIARLRNALTATAKNQE
;
A
#
# COMPACT_ATOMS: atom_id res chain seq x y z
N MET A 1 -9.05 0.38 -23.81
CA MET A 1 -8.87 -0.53 -24.97
C MET A 1 -7.83 0.07 -25.92
N SER A 2 -7.03 -0.75 -26.61
CA SER A 2 -6.11 -0.27 -27.65
C SER A 2 -6.83 0.14 -28.93
N ALA A 3 -6.22 0.99 -29.75
CA ALA A 3 -6.76 1.39 -31.06
C ALA A 3 -7.05 0.18 -31.97
N ARG A 4 -6.24 -0.89 -31.87
CA ARG A 4 -6.47 -2.16 -32.56
C ARG A 4 -7.77 -2.85 -32.11
N GLN A 5 -8.01 -2.87 -30.79
CA GLN A 5 -9.25 -3.45 -30.23
C GLN A 5 -10.49 -2.63 -30.62
N TRP A 6 -10.37 -1.30 -30.71
CA TRP A 6 -11.44 -0.44 -31.20
C TRP A 6 -11.76 -0.71 -32.67
N ARG A 7 -10.73 -0.86 -33.53
CA ARG A 7 -10.91 -1.24 -34.94
C ARG A 7 -11.61 -2.60 -35.09
N ALA A 8 -11.22 -3.59 -34.29
CA ALA A 8 -11.85 -4.90 -34.30
C ALA A 8 -13.34 -4.85 -33.91
N ARG A 9 -13.80 -3.76 -33.31
CA ARG A 9 -15.21 -3.48 -32.99
C ARG A 9 -15.89 -2.54 -33.99
N GLY A 10 -15.28 -2.31 -35.16
CA GLY A 10 -15.86 -1.47 -36.21
C GLY A 10 -15.61 0.04 -36.07
N ILE A 11 -14.83 0.49 -35.07
CA ILE A 11 -14.53 1.90 -34.88
C ILE A 11 -13.35 2.29 -35.76
N SER A 12 -13.63 3.04 -36.81
CA SER A 12 -12.60 3.55 -37.74
C SER A 12 -11.72 4.62 -37.11
N PRO A 13 -10.48 4.85 -37.61
CA PRO A 13 -9.60 5.91 -37.08
C PRO A 13 -10.21 7.33 -37.13
N PRO A 14 -10.98 7.74 -38.16
CA PRO A 14 -11.68 9.03 -38.13
C PRO A 14 -12.73 9.10 -37.02
N LEU A 15 -13.54 8.05 -36.87
CA LEU A 15 -14.56 7.96 -35.80
C LEU A 15 -13.91 7.97 -34.41
N LEU A 16 -12.79 7.26 -34.23
CA LEU A 16 -12.03 7.28 -32.96
C LEU A 16 -11.56 8.71 -32.61
N ARG A 17 -11.08 9.47 -33.60
CA ARG A 17 -10.71 10.90 -33.40
C ARG A 17 -11.93 11.76 -33.06
N SER A 18 -13.07 11.50 -33.66
CA SER A 18 -14.32 12.22 -33.37
C SER A 18 -14.78 11.95 -31.92
N LEU A 19 -14.79 10.69 -31.48
CA LEU A 19 -15.15 10.30 -30.12
C LEU A 19 -14.21 10.86 -29.05
N VAL A 20 -12.93 11.06 -29.39
CA VAL A 20 -11.99 11.75 -28.49
C VAL A 20 -12.29 13.25 -28.44
N ARG A 21 -12.62 13.88 -29.57
CA ARG A 21 -12.98 15.31 -29.61
C ARG A 21 -14.29 15.61 -28.89
N SER A 22 -15.28 14.70 -28.98
CA SER A 22 -16.56 14.84 -28.26
C SER A 22 -16.44 14.53 -26.76
N GLY A 23 -15.30 14.01 -26.30
CA GLY A 23 -15.09 13.63 -24.90
C GLY A 23 -15.72 12.29 -24.50
N GLU A 24 -16.31 11.55 -25.43
CA GLU A 24 -16.83 10.21 -25.18
C GLU A 24 -15.71 9.19 -24.92
N LEU A 25 -14.56 9.41 -25.54
CA LEU A 25 -13.33 8.67 -25.29
C LEU A 25 -12.23 9.60 -24.78
N ILE A 26 -11.49 9.12 -23.76
CA ILE A 26 -10.35 9.81 -23.19
C ILE A 26 -9.09 9.04 -23.58
N ARG A 27 -8.09 9.74 -24.11
CA ARG A 27 -6.81 9.14 -24.44
C ARG A 27 -5.98 8.94 -23.18
N MET A 28 -5.79 7.70 -22.77
CA MET A 28 -4.98 7.33 -21.61
C MET A 28 -3.50 7.30 -21.93
N ARG A 29 -3.15 6.78 -23.12
CA ARG A 29 -1.79 6.64 -23.64
C ARG A 29 -1.82 6.65 -25.16
N GLN A 30 -0.64 6.70 -25.81
CA GLN A 30 -0.57 6.56 -27.26
C GLN A 30 -1.24 5.25 -27.70
N GLY A 31 -2.30 5.38 -28.50
CA GLY A 31 -3.05 4.25 -29.03
C GLY A 31 -3.95 3.52 -28.01
N VAL A 32 -4.12 4.03 -26.79
CA VAL A 32 -5.01 3.46 -25.76
C VAL A 32 -6.01 4.49 -25.27
N TYR A 33 -7.29 4.09 -25.27
CA TYR A 33 -8.40 4.96 -24.95
C TYR A 33 -9.34 4.30 -23.93
N ALA A 34 -9.88 5.10 -23.02
CA ALA A 34 -10.95 4.74 -22.09
C ALA A 34 -12.26 5.44 -22.47
N THR A 35 -13.38 4.86 -22.13
CA THR A 35 -14.68 5.56 -22.21
C THR A 35 -14.76 6.62 -21.11
N LYS A 36 -15.56 7.67 -21.32
CA LYS A 36 -15.85 8.68 -20.30
C LYS A 36 -16.32 8.03 -19.00
N ARG A 37 -17.26 7.07 -19.09
CA ARG A 37 -17.74 6.30 -17.92
C ARG A 37 -16.60 5.61 -17.14
N ALA A 38 -15.59 5.07 -17.82
CA ALA A 38 -14.45 4.44 -17.16
C ALA A 38 -13.53 5.48 -16.50
N ALA A 39 -13.39 6.66 -17.09
CA ALA A 39 -12.63 7.75 -16.52
C ALA A 39 -13.35 8.38 -15.31
N ASP A 40 -14.67 8.55 -15.39
CA ASP A 40 -15.49 9.06 -14.29
C ASP A 40 -15.46 8.08 -13.10
N TRP A 41 -15.56 6.77 -13.37
CA TRP A 41 -15.39 5.73 -12.34
C TRP A 41 -14.00 5.79 -11.67
N ALA A 42 -12.96 6.07 -12.45
CA ALA A 42 -11.59 6.20 -11.97
C ALA A 42 -11.39 7.49 -11.17
N GLY A 43 -12.04 8.59 -11.56
CA GLY A 43 -11.93 9.88 -10.89
C GLY A 43 -12.48 9.91 -9.46
N ALA A 44 -13.29 8.92 -9.09
CA ALA A 44 -13.89 8.84 -7.76
C ALA A 44 -12.94 8.33 -6.66
N ASP A 45 -11.78 7.73 -7.02
CA ASP A 45 -10.88 7.08 -6.06
C ASP A 45 -9.48 6.97 -6.68
N PRO A 46 -8.41 7.42 -5.99
CA PRO A 46 -7.03 7.34 -6.50
C PRO A 46 -6.60 5.93 -6.89
N VAL A 47 -7.05 4.91 -6.17
CA VAL A 47 -6.76 3.50 -6.47
C VAL A 47 -7.40 3.06 -7.78
N ARG A 48 -8.64 3.50 -8.04
CA ARG A 48 -9.34 3.25 -9.31
C ARG A 48 -8.66 4.00 -10.47
N ALA A 49 -8.20 5.24 -10.22
CA ALA A 49 -7.42 5.99 -11.19
C ALA A 49 -6.13 5.24 -11.57
N HIS A 50 -5.43 4.72 -10.58
CA HIS A 50 -4.24 3.90 -10.80
C HIS A 50 -4.56 2.59 -11.53
N ALA A 51 -5.65 1.90 -11.18
CA ALA A 51 -6.10 0.69 -11.88
C ALA A 51 -6.33 0.95 -13.38
N LEU A 52 -6.91 2.10 -13.71
CA LEU A 52 -7.11 2.48 -15.12
C LEU A 52 -5.79 2.75 -15.85
N LYS A 53 -4.79 3.36 -15.19
CA LYS A 53 -3.44 3.54 -15.72
C LYS A 53 -2.74 2.20 -15.95
N VAL A 54 -2.85 1.27 -15.00
CA VAL A 54 -2.32 -0.10 -15.13
C VAL A 54 -2.96 -0.82 -16.31
N LEU A 55 -4.28 -0.75 -16.46
CA LEU A 55 -4.99 -1.30 -17.63
C LEU A 55 -4.46 -0.72 -18.95
N ALA A 56 -4.24 0.58 -18.99
CA ALA A 56 -3.69 1.24 -20.18
C ALA A 56 -2.26 0.79 -20.47
N ALA A 57 -1.42 0.63 -19.46
CA ALA A 57 -0.05 0.13 -19.58
C ALA A 57 -0.01 -1.32 -20.08
N MET A 58 -0.83 -2.20 -19.51
CA MET A 58 -0.96 -3.59 -19.94
C MET A 58 -1.45 -3.71 -21.40
N ALA A 59 -2.37 -2.85 -21.84
CA ALA A 59 -2.84 -2.82 -23.22
C ALA A 59 -1.73 -2.47 -24.22
N THR A 60 -0.73 -1.69 -23.81
CA THR A 60 0.46 -1.37 -24.63
C THR A 60 1.51 -2.47 -24.54
N ALA A 61 1.72 -3.06 -23.37
CA ALA A 61 2.69 -4.13 -23.14
C ALA A 61 2.28 -5.45 -23.84
N GLY A 62 0.98 -5.78 -23.84
CA GLY A 62 0.43 -7.01 -24.44
C GLY A 62 0.18 -6.97 -25.95
N GLY A 63 0.54 -5.90 -26.61
CA GLY A 63 0.25 -5.65 -28.03
C GLY A 63 1.02 -6.49 -29.05
N VAL A 64 1.71 -7.60 -28.66
CA VAL A 64 2.34 -8.55 -29.57
C VAL A 64 2.31 -9.98 -29.00
N GLY A 65 1.41 -10.72 -29.50
CA GLY A 65 1.39 -12.16 -29.34
C GLY A 65 -0.04 -12.70 -29.39
N GLY A 66 -0.40 -13.36 -30.45
CA GLY A 66 -1.55 -14.21 -30.48
C GLY A 66 -2.63 -13.80 -31.45
N ALA A 67 -2.44 -14.12 -32.70
CA ALA A 67 -3.55 -14.54 -33.55
C ALA A 67 -4.05 -15.88 -32.98
N GLY A 68 -5.33 -15.98 -32.76
CA GLY A 68 -5.99 -17.26 -32.52
C GLY A 68 -6.98 -17.22 -31.39
N GLY A 69 -8.25 -17.41 -31.70
CA GLY A 69 -9.25 -17.85 -30.71
C GLY A 69 -10.50 -17.00 -30.66
N ALA A 70 -11.37 -17.31 -31.55
CA ALA A 70 -12.84 -17.30 -31.58
C ALA A 70 -13.60 -16.96 -30.28
N GLY A 71 -14.60 -16.09 -30.46
CA GLY A 71 -15.99 -16.28 -30.09
C GLY A 71 -16.32 -16.48 -28.61
N GLY A 72 -16.91 -15.48 -28.02
CA GLY A 72 -17.60 -15.56 -26.75
C GLY A 72 -18.52 -14.36 -26.61
N THR A 73 -19.76 -14.57 -26.98
CA THR A 73 -20.88 -13.66 -26.85
C THR A 73 -21.27 -13.49 -25.39
N GLY A 74 -21.58 -12.26 -24.98
CA GLY A 74 -22.60 -11.96 -24.00
C GLY A 74 -22.23 -11.99 -22.55
N ALA A 75 -22.14 -10.80 -21.97
CA ALA A 75 -22.65 -10.57 -20.63
C ALA A 75 -22.90 -9.08 -20.43
N THR A 76 -24.11 -8.66 -20.73
CA THR A 76 -24.78 -7.53 -20.12
C THR A 76 -25.16 -7.97 -18.70
N GLY A 77 -24.44 -7.49 -17.70
CA GLY A 77 -24.74 -7.70 -16.29
C GLY A 77 -24.68 -6.39 -15.56
N ALA A 78 -25.84 -5.77 -15.35
CA ALA A 78 -26.01 -4.62 -14.51
C ALA A 78 -25.68 -4.97 -13.06
N ALA A 79 -24.63 -4.34 -12.51
CA ALA A 79 -24.36 -4.40 -11.09
C ALA A 79 -25.26 -3.39 -10.37
N ARG A 80 -26.25 -3.89 -9.67
CA ARG A 80 -27.02 -3.19 -8.66
C ARG A 80 -26.14 -2.94 -7.44
N ALA A 81 -26.16 -1.67 -6.96
CA ALA A 81 -25.60 -1.29 -5.68
C ALA A 81 -26.36 -1.96 -4.53
N ALA A 82 -25.66 -2.55 -3.60
CA ALA A 82 -26.18 -2.87 -2.28
C ALA A 82 -25.07 -2.66 -1.26
N GLY A 83 -25.48 -2.06 -0.16
CA GLY A 83 -24.72 -1.45 0.91
C GLY A 83 -23.82 -2.35 1.72
N ALA A 84 -23.07 -1.66 2.56
CA ALA A 84 -22.15 -2.15 3.56
C ALA A 84 -22.76 -3.21 4.47
N THR A 85 -21.96 -4.23 4.80
CA THR A 85 -21.63 -4.63 6.16
C THR A 85 -20.89 -5.97 6.19
N ARG A 86 -19.84 -5.99 7.03
CA ARG A 86 -19.30 -7.14 7.75
C ARG A 86 -18.50 -8.19 6.98
N ALA A 87 -17.25 -8.31 7.43
CA ALA A 87 -16.31 -9.37 7.11
C ALA A 87 -16.97 -10.76 7.15
N THR A 88 -16.78 -11.52 6.09
CA THR A 88 -16.94 -12.97 6.11
C THR A 88 -16.00 -13.63 5.12
N ARG A 89 -15.07 -14.39 5.72
CA ARG A 89 -14.60 -15.71 5.29
C ARG A 89 -14.29 -15.90 3.80
N ALA A 90 -13.02 -16.15 3.57
CA ALA A 90 -12.49 -16.62 2.29
C ALA A 90 -13.36 -17.72 1.67
N THR A 91 -14.03 -17.42 0.60
CA THR A 91 -14.63 -18.41 -0.28
C THR A 91 -13.61 -18.81 -1.35
N ARG A 92 -13.27 -20.07 -1.30
CA ARG A 92 -12.50 -20.86 -2.25
C ARG A 92 -13.08 -20.65 -3.66
N ALA A 93 -12.39 -19.88 -4.49
CA ALA A 93 -12.75 -19.78 -5.92
C ALA A 93 -12.12 -20.95 -6.67
N THR A 94 -12.93 -21.92 -6.98
CA THR A 94 -12.64 -22.97 -7.95
C THR A 94 -12.65 -22.40 -9.37
N GLY A 95 -11.56 -22.64 -10.08
CA GLY A 95 -11.44 -22.83 -11.53
C GLY A 95 -12.12 -21.85 -12.47
N ALA A 96 -11.32 -20.98 -13.07
CA ALA A 96 -11.59 -20.49 -14.42
C ALA A 96 -10.24 -20.31 -15.13
N THR A 97 -9.87 -21.28 -15.92
CA THR A 97 -8.82 -21.18 -16.94
C THR A 97 -9.31 -20.28 -18.06
N GLY A 98 -9.06 -19.00 -17.97
CA GLY A 98 -9.23 -18.03 -19.04
C GLY A 98 -7.86 -17.55 -19.48
N ALA A 99 -7.40 -17.94 -20.66
CA ALA A 99 -6.18 -17.45 -21.28
C ALA A 99 -6.30 -15.93 -21.48
N THR A 100 -5.69 -15.16 -20.58
CA THR A 100 -5.54 -13.72 -20.73
C THR A 100 -4.36 -13.45 -21.65
N GLY A 101 -4.63 -12.93 -22.83
CA GLY A 101 -3.60 -12.44 -23.75
C GLY A 101 -2.83 -11.28 -23.12
N GLY A 102 -1.58 -11.55 -22.79
CA GLY A 102 -0.64 -10.59 -22.22
C GLY A 102 -0.21 -11.00 -20.81
N ASN A 103 0.99 -11.56 -20.67
CA ASN A 103 1.52 -12.09 -19.40
C ASN A 103 1.97 -11.01 -18.41
N ALA A 104 1.49 -9.77 -18.54
CA ALA A 104 1.83 -8.67 -17.65
C ALA A 104 0.98 -8.70 -16.38
N VAL A 105 1.61 -8.63 -15.22
CA VAL A 105 0.99 -8.62 -13.90
C VAL A 105 1.36 -7.32 -13.20
N ALA A 106 0.38 -6.59 -12.63
CA ALA A 106 0.66 -5.46 -11.76
C ALA A 106 1.42 -5.94 -10.52
N SER A 107 2.51 -5.26 -10.17
CA SER A 107 3.44 -5.71 -9.15
C SER A 107 4.07 -4.55 -8.41
N TYR A 108 4.85 -4.83 -7.36
CA TYR A 108 5.55 -3.81 -6.58
C TYR A 108 4.63 -2.66 -6.17
N HIS A 109 5.01 -1.40 -6.46
CA HIS A 109 4.24 -0.21 -6.07
C HIS A 109 2.84 -0.20 -6.66
N SER A 110 2.66 -0.62 -7.93
CA SER A 110 1.32 -0.68 -8.52
C SER A 110 0.44 -1.71 -7.81
N ALA A 111 0.98 -2.85 -7.43
CA ALA A 111 0.23 -3.84 -6.65
C ALA A 111 -0.07 -3.34 -5.24
N ALA A 112 0.90 -2.69 -4.57
CA ALA A 112 0.70 -2.11 -3.24
C ALA A 112 -0.43 -1.08 -3.24
N LEU A 113 -0.44 -0.15 -4.20
CA LEU A 113 -1.53 0.83 -4.36
C LEU A 113 -2.89 0.15 -4.61
N LEU A 114 -2.93 -0.87 -5.50
CA LEU A 114 -4.16 -1.60 -5.78
C LEU A 114 -4.66 -2.39 -4.57
N HIS A 115 -3.78 -2.90 -3.74
CA HIS A 115 -4.09 -3.54 -2.46
C HIS A 115 -4.38 -2.54 -1.33
N ARG A 116 -4.23 -1.23 -1.57
CA ARG A 116 -4.36 -0.17 -0.56
C ARG A 116 -3.39 -0.35 0.61
N LEU A 117 -2.16 -0.76 0.31
CA LEU A 117 -1.09 -0.80 1.30
C LEU A 117 -0.49 0.60 1.44
N SER A 118 -0.15 0.97 2.65
CA SER A 118 0.56 2.20 2.94
C SER A 118 2.01 2.11 2.44
N LEU A 119 2.50 3.20 1.90
CA LEU A 119 3.88 3.36 1.42
C LEU A 119 4.44 4.64 2.03
N LEU A 120 5.66 4.60 2.51
CA LEU A 120 6.38 5.78 3.00
C LEU A 120 6.75 6.68 1.82
N THR A 121 7.40 6.08 0.83
CA THR A 121 7.79 6.73 -0.41
C THR A 121 6.98 6.16 -1.56
N SER A 122 6.11 6.98 -2.13
CA SER A 122 5.37 6.59 -3.32
C SER A 122 6.08 7.11 -4.57
N PRO A 123 6.25 6.28 -5.60
CA PRO A 123 6.68 6.79 -6.90
C PRO A 123 5.63 7.76 -7.44
N SER A 124 6.00 8.52 -8.47
CA SER A 124 5.03 9.38 -9.14
C SER A 124 3.69 8.66 -9.35
N PRO A 125 2.54 9.30 -9.07
CA PRO A 125 1.21 8.70 -9.26
C PRO A 125 0.97 8.21 -10.70
N ASP A 126 1.79 8.65 -11.64
CA ASP A 126 1.72 8.24 -13.04
C ASP A 126 2.57 7.01 -13.37
N THR A 127 3.47 6.61 -12.45
CA THR A 127 4.32 5.45 -12.66
C THR A 127 3.54 4.15 -12.45
N VAL A 128 3.60 3.27 -13.45
CA VAL A 128 3.02 1.92 -13.39
C VAL A 128 4.14 0.89 -13.31
N THR A 129 4.03 -0.06 -12.39
CA THR A 129 5.00 -1.15 -12.23
C THR A 129 4.37 -2.48 -12.63
N LEU A 130 4.99 -3.17 -13.57
CA LEU A 130 4.53 -4.46 -14.10
C LEU A 130 5.62 -5.50 -14.03
N THR A 131 5.25 -6.74 -13.70
CA THR A 131 6.11 -7.91 -13.89
C THR A 131 5.67 -8.67 -15.14
N LEU A 132 6.66 -9.09 -15.91
CA LEU A 132 6.51 -9.87 -17.13
C LEU A 132 7.36 -11.11 -17.05
N PRO A 133 6.99 -12.21 -17.72
CA PRO A 133 7.86 -13.38 -17.85
C PRO A 133 9.22 -13.01 -18.45
N PRO A 134 10.31 -13.68 -18.05
CA PRO A 134 11.62 -13.46 -18.65
C PRO A 134 11.56 -13.72 -20.17
N ALA A 135 11.94 -12.74 -20.95
CA ALA A 135 12.03 -12.88 -22.42
C ALA A 135 13.48 -12.69 -22.85
N LYS A 136 13.93 -13.52 -23.81
CA LYS A 136 15.31 -13.48 -24.33
C LYS A 136 15.68 -12.16 -25.03
N LYS A 137 14.70 -11.41 -25.54
CA LYS A 137 14.88 -10.07 -26.14
C LYS A 137 13.64 -9.20 -25.91
N TRP A 138 13.83 -8.07 -25.27
CA TRP A 138 12.84 -7.00 -25.13
C TRP A 138 13.15 -5.91 -26.13
N ASN A 139 12.61 -6.02 -27.36
CA ASN A 139 12.92 -5.13 -28.49
C ASN A 139 11.99 -3.91 -28.58
N ARG A 140 11.48 -3.36 -27.45
CA ARG A 140 10.54 -2.23 -27.51
C ARG A 140 11.01 -1.04 -26.69
N ALA A 141 10.73 0.16 -27.24
CA ALA A 141 10.80 1.39 -26.49
C ALA A 141 9.93 1.26 -25.23
N ARG A 142 10.54 1.38 -24.05
CA ARG A 142 9.85 1.35 -22.77
C ARG A 142 9.23 2.72 -22.55
N PRO A 143 7.91 2.82 -22.31
CA PRO A 143 7.31 4.08 -21.89
C PRO A 143 7.98 4.55 -20.60
N ALA A 144 8.31 5.84 -20.52
CA ALA A 144 9.02 6.40 -19.37
C ALA A 144 8.25 6.27 -18.04
N ASP A 145 6.95 6.15 -18.14
CA ASP A 145 6.03 6.02 -17.00
C ASP A 145 5.69 4.55 -16.64
N VAL A 146 6.41 3.55 -17.21
CA VAL A 146 6.23 2.13 -16.86
C VAL A 146 7.56 1.49 -16.49
N VAL A 147 7.62 0.99 -15.28
CA VAL A 147 8.73 0.16 -14.79
C VAL A 147 8.39 -1.32 -15.04
N PHE A 148 9.29 -2.02 -15.69
CA PHE A 148 9.14 -3.44 -15.96
C PHE A 148 10.15 -4.26 -15.17
N HIS A 149 9.64 -5.28 -14.48
CA HIS A 149 10.43 -6.34 -13.87
C HIS A 149 10.30 -7.61 -14.70
N ALA A 150 11.39 -8.35 -14.86
CA ALA A 150 11.39 -9.64 -15.52
C ALA A 150 11.49 -10.75 -14.46
N SER A 151 10.43 -11.52 -14.29
CA SER A 151 10.39 -12.62 -13.33
C SER A 151 9.29 -13.60 -13.70
N GLU A 152 9.53 -14.88 -13.46
CA GLU A 152 8.46 -15.86 -13.43
C GLU A 152 7.59 -15.63 -12.19
N LEU A 153 6.29 -15.66 -12.38
CA LEU A 153 5.31 -15.56 -11.32
C LEU A 153 4.51 -16.87 -11.26
N PRO A 154 4.72 -17.70 -10.23
CA PRO A 154 3.86 -18.83 -9.96
C PRO A 154 2.40 -18.39 -9.87
N LYS A 155 1.47 -19.26 -10.27
CA LYS A 155 0.03 -18.93 -10.29
C LYS A 155 -0.49 -18.52 -8.92
N GLU A 156 0.02 -19.15 -7.87
CA GLU A 156 -0.30 -18.87 -6.48
C GLU A 156 0.15 -17.48 -6.02
N HIS A 157 1.09 -16.84 -6.72
CA HIS A 157 1.54 -15.47 -6.44
C HIS A 157 0.76 -14.40 -7.23
N VAL A 158 -0.30 -14.78 -7.96
CA VAL A 158 -1.11 -13.87 -8.75
C VAL A 158 -2.56 -13.97 -8.35
N THR A 159 -3.18 -12.82 -8.13
CA THR A 159 -4.61 -12.65 -7.85
C THR A 159 -5.23 -11.67 -8.84
N ARG A 160 -6.51 -11.34 -8.65
CA ARG A 160 -7.23 -10.37 -9.50
C ARG A 160 -7.88 -9.28 -8.67
N LEU A 161 -7.56 -8.03 -9.00
CA LEU A 161 -8.24 -6.84 -8.49
C LEU A 161 -8.69 -5.97 -9.67
N TYR A 162 -9.89 -5.43 -9.62
CA TYR A 162 -10.47 -4.63 -10.72
C TYR A 162 -10.35 -5.32 -12.09
N SER A 163 -10.51 -6.65 -12.12
CA SER A 163 -10.27 -7.51 -13.29
C SER A 163 -8.84 -7.53 -13.82
N LEU A 164 -7.88 -6.92 -13.13
CA LEU A 164 -6.44 -6.95 -13.43
C LEU A 164 -5.76 -8.14 -12.77
N PRO A 165 -4.80 -8.79 -13.44
CA PRO A 165 -3.85 -9.66 -12.77
C PRO A 165 -2.88 -8.81 -11.94
N VAL A 166 -2.77 -9.13 -10.65
CA VAL A 166 -1.99 -8.40 -9.65
C VAL A 166 -1.23 -9.43 -8.81
N THR A 167 -0.01 -9.12 -8.36
CA THR A 167 0.67 -10.00 -7.38
C THR A 167 -0.13 -10.05 -6.08
N THR A 168 -0.15 -11.21 -5.40
CA THR A 168 -0.76 -11.34 -4.06
C THR A 168 -0.12 -10.38 -3.08
N VAL A 169 -0.77 -10.10 -1.96
CA VAL A 169 -0.23 -9.19 -0.93
C VAL A 169 1.11 -9.69 -0.42
N ALA A 170 1.20 -10.98 -0.04
CA ALA A 170 2.45 -11.59 0.42
C ALA A 170 3.59 -11.43 -0.62
N ARG A 171 3.30 -11.67 -1.91
CA ARG A 171 4.29 -11.48 -2.97
C ARG A 171 4.65 -10.00 -3.16
N THR A 172 3.69 -9.10 -3.10
CA THR A 172 3.90 -7.65 -3.23
C THR A 172 4.81 -7.13 -2.12
N VAL A 173 4.54 -7.52 -0.87
CA VAL A 173 5.37 -7.14 0.29
C VAL A 173 6.77 -7.74 0.16
N ALA A 174 6.90 -9.02 -0.20
CA ALA A 174 8.21 -9.66 -0.40
C ALA A 174 9.04 -8.95 -1.48
N ASP A 175 8.42 -8.58 -2.60
CA ASP A 175 9.11 -7.89 -3.69
C ASP A 175 9.54 -6.47 -3.29
N LEU A 176 8.69 -5.71 -2.60
CA LEU A 176 9.00 -4.37 -2.12
C LEU A 176 10.06 -4.42 -1.01
N ALA A 177 9.92 -5.29 -0.02
CA ALA A 177 10.87 -5.40 1.08
C ALA A 177 12.30 -5.75 0.63
N ARG A 178 12.44 -6.45 -0.51
CA ARG A 178 13.76 -6.75 -1.11
C ARG A 178 14.39 -5.55 -1.82
N THR A 179 13.60 -4.59 -2.27
CA THR A 179 14.05 -3.55 -3.21
C THR A 179 14.00 -2.15 -2.65
N LEU A 180 13.21 -1.92 -1.61
CA LEU A 180 13.09 -0.63 -0.94
C LEU A 180 14.12 -0.47 0.19
N PRO A 181 14.42 0.75 0.65
CA PRO A 181 15.12 1.00 1.90
C PRO A 181 14.45 0.27 3.07
N PHE A 182 15.20 0.01 4.14
CA PHE A 182 14.72 -0.79 5.29
C PHE A 182 13.43 -0.21 5.90
N MET A 183 13.40 1.09 6.15
CA MET A 183 12.23 1.77 6.72
C MET A 183 10.99 1.64 5.84
N ASP A 184 11.12 1.87 4.53
CA ASP A 184 10.01 1.70 3.58
C ASP A 184 9.51 0.24 3.55
N ALA A 185 10.44 -0.71 3.65
CA ALA A 185 10.11 -2.15 3.71
C ALA A 185 9.31 -2.50 4.98
N VAL A 186 9.66 -1.91 6.13
CA VAL A 186 8.91 -2.06 7.38
C VAL A 186 7.51 -1.46 7.23
N VAL A 187 7.39 -0.23 6.73
CA VAL A 187 6.08 0.44 6.55
C VAL A 187 5.11 -0.40 5.71
N VAL A 188 5.56 -0.94 4.58
CA VAL A 188 4.68 -1.75 3.73
C VAL A 188 4.33 -3.10 4.38
N ALA A 189 5.26 -3.68 5.15
CA ALA A 189 5.00 -4.93 5.87
C ALA A 189 3.99 -4.72 7.00
N ASP A 190 4.20 -3.71 7.86
CA ASP A 190 3.28 -3.33 8.94
C ASP A 190 1.89 -3.07 8.38
N SER A 191 1.78 -2.26 7.33
CA SER A 191 0.49 -1.97 6.69
C SER A 191 -0.23 -3.21 6.19
N ALA A 192 0.48 -4.19 5.65
CA ALA A 192 -0.12 -5.42 5.16
C ALA A 192 -0.58 -6.34 6.30
N LEU A 193 0.18 -6.38 7.39
CA LEU A 193 -0.11 -7.15 8.59
C LEU A 193 -1.26 -6.53 9.39
N ASN A 194 -1.20 -5.23 9.66
CA ASN A 194 -2.23 -4.48 10.39
C ASN A 194 -3.60 -4.58 9.70
N GLN A 195 -3.63 -4.52 8.37
CA GLN A 195 -4.85 -4.69 7.59
C GLN A 195 -5.29 -6.16 7.44
N GLU A 196 -4.63 -7.11 8.09
CA GLU A 196 -4.91 -8.56 8.04
C GLU A 196 -4.99 -9.12 6.60
N LYS A 197 -4.27 -8.51 5.67
CA LYS A 197 -4.28 -8.90 4.24
C LYS A 197 -3.33 -10.04 3.92
N THR A 198 -2.39 -10.27 4.79
CA THR A 198 -1.41 -11.37 4.75
C THR A 198 -0.83 -11.57 6.15
N SER A 199 -0.01 -12.60 6.30
CA SER A 199 0.68 -12.93 7.55
C SER A 199 2.20 -13.02 7.35
N LYS A 200 2.99 -12.87 8.43
CA LYS A 200 4.45 -13.07 8.37
C LYS A 200 4.84 -14.43 7.78
N PRO A 201 4.21 -15.57 8.16
CA PRO A 201 4.51 -16.87 7.55
C PRO A 201 4.27 -16.92 6.03
N GLU A 202 3.19 -16.30 5.53
CA GLU A 202 2.93 -16.24 4.09
C GLU A 202 3.99 -15.46 3.33
N ILE A 203 4.43 -14.31 3.88
CA ILE A 203 5.50 -13.50 3.26
C ILE A 203 6.83 -14.26 3.31
N LEU A 204 7.17 -14.90 4.44
CA LEU A 204 8.37 -15.73 4.58
C LEU A 204 8.38 -16.87 3.58
N HIS A 205 7.25 -17.55 3.37
CA HIS A 205 7.12 -18.62 2.36
C HIS A 205 7.45 -18.13 0.94
N VAL A 206 6.99 -16.89 0.59
CA VAL A 206 7.38 -16.27 -0.68
C VAL A 206 8.89 -16.00 -0.73
N LEU A 207 9.49 -15.47 0.35
CA LEU A 207 10.91 -15.18 0.44
C LEU A 207 11.78 -16.44 0.36
N GLU A 208 11.30 -17.59 0.85
CA GLU A 208 11.96 -18.88 0.71
C GLU A 208 12.06 -19.31 -0.76
N LYS A 209 10.99 -19.17 -1.51
CA LYS A 209 10.98 -19.42 -2.96
C LYS A 209 11.91 -18.47 -3.73
N CYS A 210 12.18 -17.30 -3.19
CA CYS A 210 13.04 -16.27 -3.76
C CYS A 210 14.42 -16.19 -3.08
N ASN A 211 14.87 -17.22 -2.36
CA ASN A 211 16.03 -17.17 -1.45
C ASN A 211 17.35 -16.73 -2.11
N ARG A 212 17.51 -16.91 -3.42
CA ARG A 212 18.68 -16.49 -4.20
C ARG A 212 18.56 -15.10 -4.82
N TRP A 213 17.45 -14.39 -4.61
CA TRP A 213 17.24 -13.09 -5.21
C TRP A 213 17.91 -11.99 -4.38
N PRO A 214 18.41 -10.92 -5.04
CA PRO A 214 18.97 -9.78 -4.32
C PRO A 214 17.99 -9.20 -3.30
N GLY A 215 18.50 -8.78 -2.15
CA GLY A 215 17.72 -8.11 -1.10
C GLY A 215 16.94 -9.02 -0.15
N VAL A 216 16.96 -10.35 -0.32
CA VAL A 216 16.19 -11.28 0.56
C VAL A 216 16.61 -11.16 2.03
N ARG A 217 17.90 -10.95 2.33
CA ARG A 217 18.37 -10.75 3.72
C ARG A 217 17.74 -9.51 4.36
N GLN A 218 17.71 -8.40 3.61
CA GLN A 218 17.06 -7.16 4.07
C GLN A 218 15.55 -7.37 4.27
N ALA A 219 14.87 -8.03 3.33
CA ALA A 219 13.45 -8.33 3.47
C ALA A 219 13.13 -9.16 4.71
N ARG A 220 13.97 -10.16 5.05
CA ARG A 220 13.82 -10.94 6.29
C ARG A 220 13.97 -10.07 7.53
N ARG A 221 15.01 -9.22 7.58
CA ARG A 221 15.20 -8.26 8.68
C ARG A 221 14.01 -7.32 8.84
N ALA A 222 13.50 -6.77 7.73
CA ALA A 222 12.33 -5.90 7.77
C ALA A 222 11.08 -6.65 8.29
N LEU A 223 10.90 -7.91 7.89
CA LEU A 223 9.78 -8.74 8.35
C LEU A 223 9.92 -9.18 9.82
N GLU A 224 11.13 -9.44 10.28
CA GLU A 224 11.41 -9.67 11.72
C GLU A 224 11.04 -8.45 12.55
N PHE A 225 11.41 -7.26 12.08
CA PHE A 225 11.10 -5.99 12.75
C PHE A 225 9.63 -5.58 12.62
N ALA A 226 8.92 -5.99 11.58
CA ALA A 226 7.54 -5.62 11.33
C ALA A 226 6.60 -6.00 12.48
N ASP A 227 5.58 -5.16 12.71
CA ASP A 227 4.58 -5.34 13.78
C ASP A 227 3.20 -4.95 13.26
N ASP A 228 2.22 -5.81 13.45
CA ASP A 228 0.83 -5.63 12.99
C ASP A 228 0.05 -4.59 13.80
N ARG A 229 0.59 -4.15 14.94
CA ARG A 229 -0.01 -3.12 15.80
C ARG A 229 0.26 -1.69 15.28
N ALA A 230 1.27 -1.46 14.43
CA ALA A 230 1.52 -0.15 13.85
C ALA A 230 0.41 0.20 12.84
N GLU A 231 -0.36 1.26 13.12
CA GLU A 231 -1.57 1.62 12.36
C GLU A 231 -1.30 2.63 11.25
N SER A 232 -0.20 3.34 11.32
CA SER A 232 0.15 4.39 10.36
C SER A 232 1.59 4.27 9.84
N PRO A 233 1.88 4.82 8.64
CA PRO A 233 3.25 4.93 8.14
C PRO A 233 4.18 5.73 9.07
N LEU A 234 3.64 6.71 9.79
CA LEU A 234 4.41 7.54 10.72
C LEU A 234 4.84 6.72 11.94
N GLU A 235 3.96 5.89 12.49
CA GLU A 235 4.29 4.98 13.58
C GLU A 235 5.34 3.96 13.16
N SER A 236 5.17 3.31 12.01
CA SER A 236 6.15 2.37 11.47
C SER A 236 7.53 3.00 11.29
N ALA A 237 7.59 4.22 10.74
CA ALA A 237 8.83 4.97 10.55
C ALA A 237 9.46 5.38 11.89
N ALA A 238 8.64 5.84 12.85
CA ALA A 238 9.09 6.21 14.19
C ALA A 238 9.76 5.03 14.91
N ARG A 239 9.18 3.84 14.84
CA ARG A 239 9.78 2.61 15.40
C ARG A 239 11.18 2.35 14.85
N VAL A 240 11.36 2.53 13.55
CA VAL A 240 12.68 2.33 12.92
C VAL A 240 13.68 3.38 13.44
N ILE A 241 13.29 4.65 13.49
CA ILE A 241 14.14 5.74 13.99
C ILE A 241 14.48 5.55 15.48
N PHE A 242 13.52 5.13 16.30
CA PHE A 242 13.77 4.83 17.73
C PHE A 242 14.78 3.69 17.89
N ALA A 243 14.63 2.61 17.13
CA ALA A 243 15.55 1.49 17.15
C ALA A 243 16.96 1.86 16.65
N GLU A 244 17.08 2.65 15.58
CA GLU A 244 18.34 3.16 15.05
C GLU A 244 19.04 4.10 16.05
N ALA A 245 18.25 4.85 16.83
CA ALA A 245 18.76 5.67 17.93
C ALA A 245 19.12 4.87 19.19
N GLY A 246 18.91 3.55 19.22
CA GLY A 246 19.23 2.70 20.37
C GLY A 246 18.27 2.88 21.56
N LEU A 247 17.05 3.33 21.33
CA LEU A 247 16.02 3.31 22.36
C LEU A 247 15.47 1.89 22.52
N ASP A 248 15.12 1.52 23.76
CA ASP A 248 14.41 0.28 24.01
C ASP A 248 13.09 0.24 23.23
N PRO A 249 12.68 -0.93 22.72
CA PRO A 249 11.44 -1.02 21.97
C PRO A 249 10.23 -0.68 22.85
N PRO A 250 9.37 0.27 22.43
CA PRO A 250 8.12 0.56 23.15
C PRO A 250 7.07 -0.51 22.93
N GLU A 251 6.12 -0.63 23.87
CA GLU A 251 4.86 -1.29 23.61
C GLU A 251 4.01 -0.42 22.66
N LEU A 252 3.29 -1.07 21.71
CA LEU A 252 2.50 -0.37 20.70
C LEU A 252 1.01 -0.42 21.00
N GLN A 253 0.31 0.67 20.73
CA GLN A 253 -1.16 0.76 20.74
C GLN A 253 -1.76 0.27 22.06
N VAL A 254 -1.21 0.79 23.16
CA VAL A 254 -1.59 0.38 24.53
C VAL A 254 -2.73 1.22 25.04
N THR A 255 -3.74 0.59 25.62
CA THR A 255 -4.77 1.29 26.37
C THR A 255 -4.35 1.41 27.84
N ILE A 256 -4.23 2.65 28.32
CA ILE A 256 -3.95 3.00 29.71
C ILE A 256 -5.29 3.27 30.38
N HIS A 257 -5.50 2.63 31.53
CA HIS A 257 -6.69 2.85 32.37
C HIS A 257 -6.29 3.62 33.62
N GLY A 258 -7.04 4.66 33.96
CA GLY A 258 -6.88 5.38 35.21
C GLY A 258 -7.32 4.55 36.41
N GLU A 259 -6.85 4.89 37.64
CA GLU A 259 -7.06 4.12 38.87
C GLU A 259 -8.54 3.85 39.25
N ARG A 260 -9.47 4.64 38.74
CA ARG A 260 -10.92 4.53 39.06
C ARG A 260 -11.79 4.11 37.87
N ALA A 261 -11.21 3.56 36.78
CA ALA A 261 -11.90 3.17 35.54
C ALA A 261 -12.69 4.34 34.85
N GLN A 262 -12.43 5.58 35.26
CA GLN A 262 -13.10 6.76 34.72
C GLN A 262 -12.44 7.28 33.43
N PHE A 263 -11.27 6.72 33.11
CA PHE A 263 -10.44 7.19 32.00
C PHE A 263 -9.79 5.99 31.31
N ALA A 264 -9.84 6.00 29.99
CA ALA A 264 -9.08 5.08 29.14
C ALA A 264 -8.49 5.88 27.98
N ALA A 265 -7.17 5.90 27.85
CA ALA A 265 -6.45 6.50 26.73
C ALA A 265 -5.67 5.43 25.98
N ARG A 266 -5.85 5.35 24.69
CA ARG A 266 -5.02 4.54 23.82
C ARG A 266 -3.86 5.39 23.32
N VAL A 267 -2.65 4.88 23.47
CA VAL A 267 -1.40 5.58 23.13
C VAL A 267 -0.60 4.78 22.09
N ASP A 268 0.07 5.47 21.18
CA ASP A 268 0.78 4.82 20.09
C ASP A 268 2.00 4.05 20.59
N PHE A 269 2.77 4.65 21.49
CA PHE A 269 4.00 4.07 22.05
C PHE A 269 4.04 4.26 23.56
N LEU A 270 4.41 3.20 24.29
CA LEU A 270 4.55 3.22 25.73
C LEU A 270 5.84 2.55 26.18
N TRP A 271 6.67 3.27 26.91
CA TRP A 271 7.73 2.73 27.76
C TRP A 271 7.17 2.61 29.19
N ARG A 272 6.61 1.44 29.48
CA ARG A 272 5.81 1.22 30.71
C ARG A 272 6.60 1.44 31.98
N ALA A 273 7.82 0.93 32.07
CA ALA A 273 8.69 1.06 33.26
C ALA A 273 8.98 2.53 33.58
N GLN A 274 9.18 3.34 32.55
CA GLN A 274 9.49 4.77 32.70
C GLN A 274 8.24 5.66 32.70
N LYS A 275 7.04 5.09 32.47
CA LYS A 275 5.81 5.86 32.26
C LYS A 275 5.94 6.96 31.21
N VAL A 276 6.64 6.68 30.12
CA VAL A 276 6.81 7.61 28.99
C VAL A 276 5.96 7.14 27.83
N ILE A 277 5.26 8.08 27.24
CA ILE A 277 4.40 7.91 26.07
C ILE A 277 4.98 8.70 24.91
N ALA A 278 4.90 8.16 23.70
CA ALA A 278 5.09 8.95 22.49
C ALA A 278 3.85 8.83 21.59
N GLU A 279 3.46 9.94 20.99
CA GLU A 279 2.28 10.05 20.12
C GLU A 279 2.69 10.58 18.75
N ALA A 280 2.29 9.88 17.72
CA ALA A 280 2.55 10.22 16.33
C ALA A 280 1.41 11.10 15.78
N ASP A 281 1.55 12.42 15.90
CA ASP A 281 0.53 13.37 15.45
C ASP A 281 0.44 13.35 13.91
N GLY A 282 -0.62 12.75 13.40
CA GLY A 282 -0.99 12.84 11.99
C GLY A 282 -1.32 14.29 11.61
N LEU A 283 -1.44 14.58 10.32
CA LEU A 283 -1.99 15.83 9.81
C LEU A 283 -3.52 15.86 10.06
N VAL A 284 -3.95 15.62 11.28
CA VAL A 284 -5.36 15.78 11.64
C VAL A 284 -5.63 17.27 11.63
N LYS A 285 -6.39 17.70 10.64
CA LYS A 285 -7.08 18.98 10.70
C LYS A 285 -8.10 18.83 11.83
N TYR A 286 -7.84 19.44 12.98
CA TYR A 286 -8.84 19.61 14.01
C TYR A 286 -10.02 20.34 13.40
N ASN A 287 -11.06 19.59 13.08
CA ASN A 287 -12.23 20.18 12.44
C ASN A 287 -13.18 20.81 13.46
N ASP A 288 -12.99 20.50 14.78
CA ASP A 288 -13.87 21.00 15.82
C ASP A 288 -13.11 21.40 17.10
N ARG A 289 -13.61 22.48 17.74
CA ARG A 289 -13.13 22.95 19.05
C ARG A 289 -13.30 21.89 20.14
N LYS A 290 -14.24 20.97 19.97
CA LYS A 290 -14.51 19.87 20.88
C LYS A 290 -13.36 18.86 20.88
N ASP A 291 -12.87 18.46 19.72
CA ASP A 291 -11.76 17.50 19.58
C ASP A 291 -10.49 18.01 20.30
N LEU A 292 -10.23 19.32 20.21
CA LEU A 292 -9.10 19.95 20.91
C LEU A 292 -9.26 19.95 22.45
N LEU A 293 -10.48 20.08 22.93
CA LEU A 293 -10.76 20.05 24.37
C LEU A 293 -10.64 18.63 24.92
N ASP A 294 -11.16 17.65 24.18
CA ASP A 294 -11.13 16.24 24.58
C ASP A 294 -9.67 15.72 24.59
N GLU A 295 -8.81 16.16 23.65
CA GLU A 295 -7.39 15.82 23.63
C GLU A 295 -6.62 16.45 24.80
N ARG A 296 -6.88 17.73 25.11
CA ARG A 296 -6.27 18.37 26.29
C ARG A 296 -6.66 17.72 27.60
N GLU A 297 -7.90 17.33 27.72
CA GLU A 297 -8.41 16.59 28.90
C GLU A 297 -7.73 15.24 29.01
N ARG A 298 -7.58 14.51 27.91
CA ARG A 298 -6.85 13.25 27.85
C ARG A 298 -5.38 13.41 28.30
N ASP A 299 -4.70 14.42 27.80
CA ASP A 299 -3.30 14.72 28.16
C ASP A 299 -3.18 15.13 29.63
N HIS A 300 -4.15 15.84 30.16
CA HIS A 300 -4.18 16.21 31.58
C HIS A 300 -4.30 14.96 32.46
N GLN A 301 -5.21 14.06 32.12
CA GLN A 301 -5.45 12.81 32.85
C GLN A 301 -4.23 11.87 32.80
N LEU A 302 -3.55 11.79 31.66
CA LEU A 302 -2.30 11.04 31.53
C LEU A 302 -1.19 11.60 32.43
N ARG A 303 -1.06 12.94 32.51
CA ARG A 303 -0.10 13.62 33.40
C ARG A 303 -0.42 13.39 34.86
N GLU A 304 -1.69 13.47 35.28
CA GLU A 304 -2.11 13.15 36.64
C GLU A 304 -1.82 11.71 37.03
N ALA A 305 -1.90 10.77 36.06
CA ALA A 305 -1.50 9.37 36.24
C ALA A 305 0.04 9.17 36.27
N GLY A 306 0.81 10.26 36.13
CA GLY A 306 2.27 10.27 36.21
C GLY A 306 2.98 9.90 34.91
N TYR A 307 2.29 9.99 33.77
CA TYR A 307 2.90 9.76 32.47
C TYR A 307 3.49 11.05 31.88
N ILE A 308 4.61 10.92 31.17
CA ILE A 308 5.22 11.99 30.37
C ILE A 308 4.91 11.68 28.91
N ALA A 309 4.15 12.57 28.25
CA ALA A 309 3.83 12.45 26.84
C ALA A 309 4.78 13.28 25.98
N VAL A 310 5.29 12.68 24.90
CA VAL A 310 6.13 13.30 23.86
C VAL A 310 5.42 13.18 22.54
N HIS A 311 4.88 14.30 22.04
CA HIS A 311 4.23 14.37 20.74
C HIS A 311 5.25 14.67 19.64
N PHE A 312 5.07 14.09 18.45
CA PHE A 312 5.86 14.41 17.29
C PHE A 312 5.03 14.30 16.01
N THR A 313 5.34 15.19 15.08
CA THR A 313 4.72 15.24 13.76
C THR A 313 5.59 14.56 12.71
N TRP A 314 4.99 14.28 11.54
CA TRP A 314 5.73 13.85 10.35
C TRP A 314 6.92 14.74 10.04
N ARG A 315 6.72 16.08 10.09
CA ARG A 315 7.76 17.04 9.79
C ARG A 315 8.94 16.94 10.78
N GLU A 316 8.65 16.87 12.07
CA GLU A 316 9.70 16.76 13.09
C GLU A 316 10.48 15.45 12.94
N LEU A 317 9.77 14.33 12.74
CA LEU A 317 10.42 13.02 12.63
C LEU A 317 11.38 12.91 11.44
N PHE A 318 11.06 13.55 10.30
CA PHE A 318 11.87 13.45 9.08
C PHE A 318 12.80 14.65 8.85
N ALA A 319 12.50 15.83 9.37
CA ALA A 319 13.37 17.00 9.22
C ALA A 319 14.37 17.18 10.37
N ALA A 320 14.02 16.74 11.58
CA ALA A 320 14.83 16.90 12.79
C ALA A 320 14.70 15.68 13.73
N PRO A 321 15.02 14.45 13.26
CA PRO A 321 14.85 13.23 14.06
C PRO A 321 15.62 13.30 15.39
N ASP A 322 16.81 13.91 15.41
CA ASP A 322 17.63 14.05 16.62
C ASP A 322 16.94 14.86 17.73
N GLU A 323 16.12 15.85 17.38
CA GLU A 323 15.35 16.63 18.35
C GLU A 323 14.23 15.78 18.99
N VAL A 324 13.55 14.95 18.19
CA VAL A 324 12.55 14.01 18.69
C VAL A 324 13.20 12.99 19.62
N ILE A 325 14.32 12.42 19.22
CA ILE A 325 15.08 11.47 20.03
C ILE A 325 15.61 12.09 21.31
N ALA A 326 16.09 13.34 21.28
CA ALA A 326 16.54 14.05 22.48
C ALA A 326 15.40 14.26 23.47
N ARG A 327 14.21 14.67 23.01
CA ARG A 327 12.99 14.79 23.86
C ARG A 327 12.64 13.46 24.51
N LEU A 328 12.64 12.36 23.75
CA LEU A 328 12.37 11.02 24.27
C LEU A 328 13.41 10.57 25.31
N ARG A 329 14.70 10.74 25.01
CA ARG A 329 15.77 10.39 25.97
C ARG A 329 15.67 11.17 27.27
N ASN A 330 15.38 12.47 27.19
CA ASN A 330 15.18 13.31 28.37
C ASN A 330 13.99 12.82 29.21
N ALA A 331 12.87 12.49 28.57
CA ALA A 331 11.70 11.95 29.26
C ALA A 331 12.02 10.60 29.94
N LEU A 332 12.66 9.67 29.22
CA LEU A 332 13.03 8.35 29.71
C LEU A 332 14.02 8.40 30.90
N THR A 333 14.96 9.38 30.89
CA THR A 333 15.94 9.54 31.97
C THR A 333 15.40 10.31 33.17
N ALA A 334 14.46 11.25 32.96
CA ALA A 334 13.84 12.01 34.07
C ALA A 334 13.08 11.13 35.04
N THR A 335 12.39 10.09 34.52
CA THR A 335 11.63 9.15 35.32
C THR A 335 12.49 8.14 36.06
N ALA A 336 13.65 7.76 35.50
CA ALA A 336 14.59 6.88 36.20
C ALA A 336 15.12 7.50 37.49
N LYS A 337 15.35 8.83 37.52
CA LYS A 337 15.82 9.58 38.68
C LYS A 337 14.76 9.80 39.78
N ASN A 338 13.48 9.70 39.45
CA ASN A 338 12.38 9.88 40.41
C ASN A 338 11.95 8.56 41.08
N GLN A 339 12.55 7.45 40.69
CA GLN A 339 12.27 6.11 41.25
C GLN A 339 13.38 5.60 42.22
N GLU A 340 14.50 6.31 42.27
CA GLU A 340 15.57 6.14 43.31
C GLU A 340 15.29 7.03 44.53
#